data_14519495c4ea473c9973950652aa02d2
#
_entry.id   14519495c4ea473c9973950652aa02d2
#
_cell.length_a   1.000
_cell.length_b   1.000
_cell.length_c   1.000
_cell.angle_alpha   90.00
_cell.angle_beta   90.00
_cell.angle_gamma   90.00
#
_symmetry.space_group_name_H-M   'P 1'
#
loop_
_entity.id
_entity.type
_entity.pdbx_description
1 polymer ?
#
loop_
_entity_poly.entity_id
_entity_poly.type
_entity_poly.pdbx_seq_one_letter_code
_entity_poly.pdbx_strand_id
1 'polypeptide(L)'
;LVNDPEIDIIIELIGGTRQAYDLVTLALRAGKPVVTGNKALLAEYGAEIFKLSAEMGTPIYFEASAGGGIPIIQSLQNSLICNHINSIVGIINGTSNYILSAMGEHGADYADALAQAQKLGFAEEDPSLDVNGWDAAHKALILAMLAYGTTISPDKIYVRGIENITSRDFEFAKKLGYTIKLLVVIRYHEGQEDALELRVQPCFVHDWHILASVNGVFNAISVNGDIVGETLFYGRGAGKNPTASAVISDI
;
A
#
# COMPACT_ATOMS: atom_id res chain seq x y z
N LEU A 1 -26.92 13.14 6.25
CA LEU A 1 -25.56 13.61 6.55
C LEU A 1 -25.02 14.52 5.46
N VAL A 2 -24.94 14.06 4.18
CA VAL A 2 -24.35 14.84 3.08
C VAL A 2 -25.05 16.17 2.85
N ASN A 3 -26.36 16.23 2.97
CA ASN A 3 -27.17 17.46 2.78
C ASN A 3 -27.37 18.27 4.07
N ASP A 4 -26.75 17.88 5.17
CA ASP A 4 -26.88 18.57 6.45
C ASP A 4 -25.91 19.76 6.48
N PRO A 5 -26.42 21.01 6.63
CA PRO A 5 -25.58 22.21 6.61
C PRO A 5 -24.65 22.32 7.84
N GLU A 6 -24.89 21.58 8.90
CA GLU A 6 -24.03 21.58 10.11
C GLU A 6 -22.84 20.61 10.00
N ILE A 7 -22.75 19.82 8.93
CA ILE A 7 -21.64 18.88 8.69
C ILE A 7 -20.69 19.47 7.64
N ASP A 8 -19.46 19.69 8.00
CA ASP A 8 -18.42 20.27 7.13
C ASP A 8 -17.62 19.22 6.35
N ILE A 9 -17.37 18.05 6.93
CA ILE A 9 -16.53 17.00 6.37
C ILE A 9 -17.22 15.63 6.47
N ILE A 10 -17.09 14.81 5.44
CA ILE A 10 -17.57 13.42 5.43
C ILE A 10 -16.38 12.46 5.61
N ILE A 11 -16.47 11.58 6.59
CA ILE A 11 -15.48 10.52 6.81
C ILE A 11 -16.09 9.19 6.38
N GLU A 12 -15.51 8.56 5.35
CA GLU A 12 -15.94 7.28 4.81
C GLU A 12 -14.99 6.15 5.27
N LEU A 13 -15.49 5.25 6.11
CA LEU A 13 -14.77 4.09 6.65
C LEU A 13 -15.66 2.83 6.64
N ILE A 14 -16.64 2.77 5.74
CA ILE A 14 -17.64 1.68 5.74
C ILE A 14 -17.13 0.40 5.07
N GLY A 15 -16.09 0.49 4.22
CA GLY A 15 -15.62 -0.63 3.43
C GLY A 15 -16.54 -0.98 2.24
N GLY A 16 -16.09 -1.94 1.41
CA GLY A 16 -16.73 -2.23 0.12
C GLY A 16 -16.49 -1.10 -0.89
N THR A 17 -16.97 -1.26 -2.13
CA THR A 17 -16.66 -0.29 -3.18
C THR A 17 -17.88 0.49 -3.64
N ARG A 18 -18.98 -0.19 -3.99
CA ARG A 18 -20.13 0.44 -4.65
C ARG A 18 -20.86 1.46 -3.77
N GLN A 19 -21.21 1.08 -2.55
CA GLN A 19 -21.90 1.99 -1.63
C GLN A 19 -20.99 3.16 -1.21
N ALA A 20 -19.71 2.89 -0.98
CA ALA A 20 -18.72 3.91 -0.68
C ALA A 20 -18.58 4.90 -1.84
N TYR A 21 -18.54 4.41 -3.09
CA TYR A 21 -18.50 5.26 -4.29
C TYR A 21 -19.69 6.22 -4.36
N ASP A 22 -20.91 5.70 -4.18
CA ASP A 22 -22.14 6.52 -4.22
C ASP A 22 -22.10 7.62 -3.15
N LEU A 23 -21.67 7.28 -1.91
CA LEU A 23 -21.58 8.24 -0.81
C LEU A 23 -20.49 9.29 -1.01
N VAL A 24 -19.31 8.87 -1.45
CA VAL A 24 -18.18 9.77 -1.70
C VAL A 24 -18.49 10.74 -2.84
N THR A 25 -19.02 10.23 -3.95
CA THR A 25 -19.37 11.09 -5.09
C THR A 25 -20.51 12.06 -4.77
N LEU A 26 -21.48 11.64 -3.96
CA LEU A 26 -22.55 12.53 -3.48
C LEU A 26 -21.98 13.63 -2.58
N ALA A 27 -21.04 13.32 -1.68
CA ALA A 27 -20.40 14.30 -0.80
C ALA A 27 -19.57 15.32 -1.60
N LEU A 28 -18.75 14.87 -2.54
CA LEU A 28 -17.98 15.76 -3.41
C LEU A 28 -18.85 16.70 -4.22
N ARG A 29 -19.97 16.20 -4.80
CA ARG A 29 -20.95 17.02 -5.52
C ARG A 29 -21.68 18.03 -4.64
N ALA A 30 -21.82 17.73 -3.35
CA ALA A 30 -22.41 18.65 -2.36
C ALA A 30 -21.39 19.66 -1.81
N GLY A 31 -20.16 19.69 -2.31
CA GLY A 31 -19.10 20.58 -1.86
C GLY A 31 -18.53 20.23 -0.49
N LYS A 32 -18.70 18.97 -0.04
CA LYS A 32 -18.17 18.51 1.26
C LYS A 32 -16.89 17.71 1.07
N PRO A 33 -15.77 18.17 1.66
CA PRO A 33 -14.53 17.38 1.70
C PRO A 33 -14.76 15.97 2.22
N VAL A 34 -14.00 15.02 1.68
CA VAL A 34 -14.10 13.61 2.07
C VAL A 34 -12.77 13.14 2.61
N VAL A 35 -12.80 12.40 3.72
CA VAL A 35 -11.66 11.63 4.24
C VAL A 35 -12.02 10.16 4.12
N THR A 36 -11.18 9.35 3.45
CA THR A 36 -11.42 7.92 3.30
C THR A 36 -10.19 7.08 3.58
N GLY A 37 -10.38 5.92 4.23
CA GLY A 37 -9.37 4.87 4.36
C GLY A 37 -9.60 3.68 3.41
N ASN A 38 -10.53 3.81 2.48
CA ASN A 38 -11.02 2.71 1.65
C ASN A 38 -10.14 2.47 0.42
N LYS A 39 -9.08 1.68 0.58
CA LYS A 39 -8.16 1.35 -0.51
C LYS A 39 -8.82 0.64 -1.70
N ALA A 40 -9.83 -0.21 -1.44
CA ALA A 40 -10.52 -0.93 -2.51
C ALA A 40 -11.33 0.03 -3.38
N LEU A 41 -12.01 1.00 -2.77
CA LEU A 41 -12.70 2.08 -3.46
C LEU A 41 -11.75 2.85 -4.38
N LEU A 42 -10.60 3.27 -3.86
CA LEU A 42 -9.63 4.07 -4.62
C LEU A 42 -8.91 3.25 -5.71
N ALA A 43 -8.68 1.96 -5.48
CA ALA A 43 -8.10 1.07 -6.50
C ALA A 43 -9.07 0.85 -7.68
N GLU A 44 -10.38 0.79 -7.43
CA GLU A 44 -11.41 0.53 -8.43
C GLU A 44 -11.91 1.82 -9.11
N TYR A 45 -12.19 2.86 -8.33
CA TYR A 45 -12.84 4.10 -8.80
C TYR A 45 -12.00 5.35 -8.60
N GLY A 46 -10.74 5.24 -8.17
CA GLY A 46 -9.91 6.40 -7.81
C GLY A 46 -9.81 7.44 -8.92
N ALA A 47 -9.62 7.02 -10.18
CA ALA A 47 -9.55 7.94 -11.32
C ALA A 47 -10.81 8.81 -11.46
N GLU A 48 -12.00 8.19 -11.33
CA GLU A 48 -13.27 8.89 -11.45
C GLU A 48 -13.48 9.84 -10.25
N ILE A 49 -13.14 9.36 -9.06
CA ILE A 49 -13.30 10.14 -7.81
C ILE A 49 -12.36 11.36 -7.83
N PHE A 50 -11.09 11.20 -8.21
CA PHE A 50 -10.12 12.31 -8.26
C PHE A 50 -10.48 13.32 -9.36
N LYS A 51 -10.96 12.83 -10.52
CA LYS A 51 -11.47 13.69 -11.56
C LYS A 51 -12.66 14.51 -11.06
N LEU A 52 -13.63 13.87 -10.39
CA LEU A 52 -14.80 14.54 -9.82
C LEU A 52 -14.39 15.56 -8.74
N SER A 53 -13.45 15.19 -7.85
CA SER A 53 -12.90 16.09 -6.83
C SER A 53 -12.32 17.36 -7.46
N ALA A 54 -11.53 17.20 -8.54
CA ALA A 54 -10.96 18.34 -9.28
C ALA A 54 -12.03 19.19 -9.96
N GLU A 55 -13.01 18.57 -10.62
CA GLU A 55 -14.13 19.27 -11.30
C GLU A 55 -15.00 20.07 -10.32
N MET A 56 -15.24 19.52 -9.13
CA MET A 56 -16.06 20.17 -8.09
C MET A 56 -15.27 21.15 -7.22
N GLY A 57 -13.92 21.15 -7.32
CA GLY A 57 -13.05 21.90 -6.42
C GLY A 57 -13.18 21.47 -4.95
N THR A 58 -13.60 20.22 -4.70
CA THR A 58 -13.87 19.66 -3.37
C THR A 58 -12.84 18.60 -3.07
N PRO A 59 -11.98 18.77 -2.04
CA PRO A 59 -10.86 17.86 -1.79
C PRO A 59 -11.31 16.50 -1.26
N ILE A 60 -10.50 15.48 -1.56
CA ILE A 60 -10.54 14.17 -0.95
C ILE A 60 -9.16 13.84 -0.35
N TYR A 61 -9.16 13.36 0.89
CA TYR A 61 -7.99 12.96 1.65
C TYR A 61 -8.04 11.47 1.92
N PHE A 62 -6.90 10.77 1.87
CA PHE A 62 -6.90 9.31 1.90
C PHE A 62 -5.61 8.70 2.43
N GLU A 63 -4.91 9.37 3.35
CA GLU A 63 -3.66 8.86 3.95
C GLU A 63 -3.83 7.46 4.53
N ALA A 64 -4.98 7.20 5.17
CA ALA A 64 -5.29 5.90 5.77
C ALA A 64 -5.44 4.74 4.75
N SER A 65 -5.50 5.02 3.45
CA SER A 65 -5.68 4.00 2.40
C SER A 65 -4.40 3.23 2.05
N ALA A 66 -3.22 3.81 2.31
CA ALA A 66 -1.94 3.15 2.04
C ALA A 66 -0.93 3.49 3.14
N GLY A 67 -0.13 2.49 3.56
CA GLY A 67 0.93 2.70 4.53
C GLY A 67 0.50 2.84 6.00
N GLY A 68 -0.80 2.85 6.30
CA GLY A 68 -1.32 2.94 7.66
C GLY A 68 -0.84 4.18 8.39
N GLY A 69 0.10 4.05 9.33
CA GLY A 69 0.69 5.18 10.05
C GLY A 69 1.91 5.82 9.38
N ILE A 70 2.27 5.35 8.19
CA ILE A 70 3.38 5.91 7.39
C ILE A 70 2.81 7.02 6.50
N PRO A 71 3.25 8.29 6.62
CA PRO A 71 2.67 9.42 5.89
C PRO A 71 3.15 9.46 4.43
N ILE A 72 2.85 8.42 3.66
CA ILE A 72 3.34 8.24 2.29
C ILE A 72 2.55 9.05 1.28
N ILE A 73 1.22 9.15 1.44
CA ILE A 73 0.34 9.88 0.53
C ILE A 73 0.69 11.38 0.58
N GLN A 74 0.71 11.97 1.78
CA GLN A 74 1.08 13.38 1.97
C GLN A 74 2.53 13.65 1.53
N SER A 75 3.44 12.70 1.74
CA SER A 75 4.82 12.86 1.29
C SER A 75 4.92 12.92 -0.23
N LEU A 76 4.22 12.06 -0.96
CA LEU A 76 4.19 12.10 -2.42
C LEU A 76 3.49 13.36 -2.95
N GLN A 77 2.38 13.77 -2.33
CA GLN A 77 1.60 14.91 -2.78
C GLN A 77 2.23 16.28 -2.46
N ASN A 78 2.97 16.39 -1.37
CA ASN A 78 3.45 17.68 -0.86
C ASN A 78 4.98 17.75 -0.80
N SER A 79 5.63 16.81 -0.07
CA SER A 79 7.07 16.93 0.22
C SER A 79 7.96 16.56 -0.96
N LEU A 80 7.51 15.61 -1.79
CA LEU A 80 8.27 15.10 -2.94
C LEU A 80 7.76 15.64 -4.29
N ILE A 81 6.81 16.56 -4.29
CA ILE A 81 6.13 17.07 -5.50
C ILE A 81 7.07 17.70 -6.54
N CYS A 82 8.24 18.20 -6.12
CA CYS A 82 9.23 18.77 -7.04
C CYS A 82 10.15 17.72 -7.68
N ASN A 83 9.98 16.45 -7.36
CA ASN A 83 10.78 15.36 -7.92
C ASN A 83 10.04 14.58 -9.00
N HIS A 84 10.77 14.12 -10.02
CA HIS A 84 10.32 13.00 -10.83
C HIS A 84 10.61 11.71 -10.08
N ILE A 85 9.57 10.94 -9.79
CA ILE A 85 9.72 9.68 -9.06
C ILE A 85 10.20 8.61 -10.05
N ASN A 86 11.43 8.11 -9.86
CA ASN A 86 12.01 7.06 -10.67
C ASN A 86 11.48 5.69 -10.28
N SER A 87 11.32 5.46 -8.96
CA SER A 87 10.79 4.20 -8.45
C SER A 87 10.23 4.31 -7.03
N ILE A 88 9.26 3.43 -6.74
CA ILE A 88 8.79 3.14 -5.38
C ILE A 88 8.96 1.65 -5.16
N VAL A 89 9.71 1.26 -4.14
CA VAL A 89 9.91 -0.15 -3.76
C VAL A 89 9.57 -0.30 -2.29
N GLY A 90 8.72 -1.28 -1.94
CA GLY A 90 8.32 -1.35 -0.55
C GLY A 90 7.75 -2.69 -0.09
N ILE A 91 7.78 -2.87 1.22
CA ILE A 91 7.07 -3.87 1.98
C ILE A 91 5.84 -3.16 2.54
N ILE A 92 4.66 -3.40 1.96
CA ILE A 92 3.44 -2.67 2.30
C ILE A 92 2.28 -3.56 2.78
N ASN A 93 2.60 -4.82 3.09
CA ASN A 93 1.69 -5.75 3.77
C ASN A 93 2.36 -6.33 5.01
N GLY A 94 1.86 -6.02 6.20
CA GLY A 94 2.43 -6.42 7.47
C GLY A 94 2.24 -7.91 7.77
N THR A 95 1.12 -8.50 7.36
CA THR A 95 0.80 -9.93 7.55
C THR A 95 1.78 -10.81 6.79
N SER A 96 1.93 -10.57 5.49
CA SER A 96 2.90 -11.29 4.66
C SER A 96 4.34 -11.10 5.12
N ASN A 97 4.70 -9.88 5.55
CA ASN A 97 6.04 -9.63 6.07
C ASN A 97 6.30 -10.38 7.38
N TYR A 98 5.31 -10.45 8.28
CA TYR A 98 5.42 -11.24 9.51
C TYR A 98 5.65 -12.73 9.20
N ILE A 99 4.84 -13.31 8.30
CA ILE A 99 4.95 -14.72 7.90
C ILE A 99 6.35 -15.00 7.34
N LEU A 100 6.80 -14.20 6.35
CA LEU A 100 8.13 -14.37 5.75
C LEU A 100 9.26 -14.15 6.76
N SER A 101 9.09 -13.23 7.72
CA SER A 101 10.08 -13.02 8.79
C SER A 101 10.19 -14.26 9.71
N ALA A 102 9.03 -14.83 10.13
CA ALA A 102 9.02 -16.04 10.95
C ALA A 102 9.65 -17.24 10.23
N MET A 103 9.38 -17.40 8.94
CA MET A 103 10.01 -18.44 8.11
C MET A 103 11.53 -18.25 8.02
N GLY A 104 12.00 -17.02 7.79
CA GLY A 104 13.43 -16.72 7.63
C GLY A 104 14.24 -16.76 8.92
N GLU A 105 13.69 -16.26 10.03
CA GLU A 105 14.38 -16.16 11.32
C GLU A 105 14.33 -17.47 12.11
N HIS A 106 13.20 -18.18 12.06
CA HIS A 106 12.96 -19.37 12.90
C HIS A 106 12.90 -20.66 12.11
N GLY A 107 13.00 -20.62 10.77
CA GLY A 107 12.89 -21.80 9.92
C GLY A 107 11.49 -22.42 9.94
N ALA A 108 10.47 -21.65 10.33
CA ALA A 108 9.09 -22.12 10.36
C ALA A 108 8.58 -22.44 8.94
N ASP A 109 7.72 -23.43 8.81
CA ASP A 109 6.99 -23.63 7.58
C ASP A 109 5.86 -22.60 7.42
N TYR A 110 5.44 -22.35 6.18
CA TYR A 110 4.43 -21.36 5.87
C TYR A 110 3.14 -21.55 6.69
N ALA A 111 2.64 -22.78 6.83
CA ALA A 111 1.42 -23.08 7.56
C ALA A 111 1.53 -22.71 9.06
N ASP A 112 2.67 -23.03 9.68
CA ASP A 112 2.92 -22.73 11.09
C ASP A 112 3.07 -21.22 11.32
N ALA A 113 3.77 -20.52 10.43
CA ALA A 113 3.95 -19.08 10.47
C ALA A 113 2.61 -18.33 10.29
N LEU A 114 1.75 -18.81 9.38
CA LEU A 114 0.39 -18.27 9.19
C LEU A 114 -0.48 -18.51 10.43
N ALA A 115 -0.49 -19.73 10.97
CA ALA A 115 -1.27 -20.05 12.18
C ALA A 115 -0.83 -19.16 13.38
N GLN A 116 0.48 -18.91 13.49
CA GLN A 116 1.01 -18.01 14.51
C GLN A 116 0.57 -16.56 14.27
N ALA A 117 0.58 -16.09 13.02
CA ALA A 117 0.09 -14.75 12.67
C ALA A 117 -1.38 -14.56 13.04
N GLN A 118 -2.23 -15.56 12.75
CA GLN A 118 -3.64 -15.57 13.15
C GLN A 118 -3.82 -15.55 14.67
N LYS A 119 -3.09 -16.39 15.39
CA LYS A 119 -3.14 -16.42 16.86
C LYS A 119 -2.75 -15.09 17.52
N LEU A 120 -1.82 -14.36 16.92
CA LEU A 120 -1.36 -13.04 17.39
C LEU A 120 -2.24 -11.88 16.90
N GLY A 121 -3.23 -12.14 16.06
CA GLY A 121 -4.13 -11.13 15.50
C GLY A 121 -3.48 -10.29 14.37
N PHE A 122 -2.41 -10.79 13.75
CA PHE A 122 -1.75 -10.15 12.59
C PHE A 122 -2.34 -10.61 11.25
N ALA A 123 -3.00 -11.76 11.24
CA ALA A 123 -3.79 -12.26 10.12
C ALA A 123 -5.23 -12.50 10.57
N GLU A 124 -6.19 -12.21 9.70
CA GLU A 124 -7.59 -12.54 9.87
C GLU A 124 -7.83 -14.04 9.64
N GLU A 125 -9.05 -14.52 9.91
CA GLU A 125 -9.45 -15.91 9.64
C GLU A 125 -9.31 -16.23 8.16
N ASP A 126 -9.73 -15.31 7.28
CA ASP A 126 -9.45 -15.36 5.85
C ASP A 126 -8.33 -14.36 5.48
N PRO A 127 -7.07 -14.79 5.42
CA PRO A 127 -5.93 -13.93 5.11
C PRO A 127 -5.64 -13.85 3.60
N SER A 128 -6.53 -14.35 2.74
CA SER A 128 -6.29 -14.56 1.31
C SER A 128 -5.75 -13.32 0.60
N LEU A 129 -6.33 -12.14 0.85
CA LEU A 129 -5.87 -10.89 0.22
C LEU A 129 -4.46 -10.49 0.63
N ASP A 130 -4.05 -10.85 1.85
CA ASP A 130 -2.70 -10.57 2.34
C ASP A 130 -1.68 -11.50 1.70
N VAL A 131 -1.94 -12.82 1.76
CA VAL A 131 -0.95 -13.84 1.36
C VAL A 131 -0.85 -14.01 -0.15
N ASN A 132 -1.93 -13.76 -0.91
CA ASN A 132 -1.91 -13.77 -2.38
C ASN A 132 -1.35 -12.48 -3.00
N GLY A 133 -1.10 -11.42 -2.18
CA GLY A 133 -0.46 -10.18 -2.59
C GLY A 133 -1.42 -9.08 -3.08
N TRP A 134 -2.73 -9.31 -3.14
CA TRP A 134 -3.68 -8.33 -3.66
C TRP A 134 -3.88 -7.13 -2.75
N ASP A 135 -3.77 -7.26 -1.42
CA ASP A 135 -3.76 -6.10 -0.53
C ASP A 135 -2.61 -5.14 -0.87
N ALA A 136 -1.41 -5.69 -1.10
CA ALA A 136 -0.26 -4.91 -1.52
C ALA A 136 -0.44 -4.30 -2.94
N ALA A 137 -1.09 -5.04 -3.86
CA ALA A 137 -1.37 -4.57 -5.21
C ALA A 137 -2.34 -3.37 -5.23
N HIS A 138 -3.41 -3.39 -4.43
CA HIS A 138 -4.33 -2.26 -4.31
C HIS A 138 -3.62 -0.99 -3.81
N LYS A 139 -2.75 -1.13 -2.81
CA LYS A 139 -1.93 -0.01 -2.32
C LYS A 139 -0.94 0.49 -3.38
N ALA A 140 -0.34 -0.43 -4.14
CA ALA A 140 0.57 -0.10 -5.23
C ALA A 140 -0.11 0.71 -6.34
N LEU A 141 -1.37 0.40 -6.68
CA LEU A 141 -2.17 1.18 -7.64
C LEU A 141 -2.33 2.63 -7.18
N ILE A 142 -2.66 2.84 -5.91
CA ILE A 142 -2.83 4.18 -5.35
C ILE A 142 -1.50 4.96 -5.42
N LEU A 143 -0.39 4.32 -5.01
CA LEU A 143 0.93 4.96 -5.04
C LEU A 143 1.38 5.28 -6.47
N ALA A 144 1.12 4.37 -7.42
CA ALA A 144 1.45 4.58 -8.84
C ALA A 144 0.63 5.74 -9.44
N MET A 145 -0.66 5.82 -9.13
CA MET A 145 -1.53 6.90 -9.59
C MET A 145 -1.07 8.26 -9.05
N LEU A 146 -0.65 8.32 -7.78
CA LEU A 146 -0.12 9.55 -7.19
C LEU A 146 1.22 9.97 -7.78
N ALA A 147 2.14 9.02 -7.93
CA ALA A 147 3.50 9.33 -8.35
C ALA A 147 3.60 9.67 -9.85
N TYR A 148 2.73 9.10 -10.69
CA TYR A 148 2.85 9.18 -12.14
C TYR A 148 1.62 9.76 -12.85
N GLY A 149 0.57 10.09 -12.11
CA GLY A 149 -0.66 10.69 -12.67
C GLY A 149 -1.39 9.77 -13.65
N THR A 150 -1.15 8.45 -13.58
CA THR A 150 -1.73 7.48 -14.51
C THR A 150 -2.57 6.44 -13.78
N THR A 151 -3.65 6.02 -14.43
CA THR A 151 -4.49 4.94 -13.92
C THR A 151 -4.08 3.62 -14.57
N ILE A 152 -3.77 2.65 -13.74
CA ILE A 152 -3.43 1.30 -14.19
C ILE A 152 -4.59 0.38 -13.87
N SER A 153 -5.05 -0.38 -14.85
CA SER A 153 -6.07 -1.39 -14.63
C SER A 153 -5.49 -2.55 -13.79
N PRO A 154 -6.21 -3.05 -12.78
CA PRO A 154 -5.73 -4.12 -11.90
C PRO A 154 -5.29 -5.39 -12.62
N ASP A 155 -5.88 -5.70 -13.79
CA ASP A 155 -5.52 -6.86 -14.62
C ASP A 155 -4.12 -6.75 -15.28
N LYS A 156 -3.54 -5.55 -15.30
CA LYS A 156 -2.19 -5.31 -15.83
C LYS A 156 -1.08 -5.42 -14.78
N ILE A 157 -1.43 -5.62 -13.51
CA ILE A 157 -0.43 -5.79 -12.45
C ILE A 157 0.01 -7.25 -12.41
N TYR A 158 1.32 -7.48 -12.38
CA TYR A 158 1.83 -8.79 -12.05
C TYR A 158 1.77 -8.99 -10.53
N VAL A 159 0.95 -9.94 -10.06
CA VAL A 159 0.79 -10.25 -8.63
C VAL A 159 1.12 -11.72 -8.39
N ARG A 160 2.02 -11.96 -7.45
CA ARG A 160 2.36 -13.28 -6.93
C ARG A 160 2.46 -13.23 -5.41
N GLY A 161 1.67 -14.05 -4.74
CA GLY A 161 1.66 -14.17 -3.28
C GLY A 161 2.81 -15.00 -2.71
N ILE A 162 2.76 -15.20 -1.40
CA ILE A 162 3.79 -15.90 -0.62
C ILE A 162 3.47 -17.38 -0.34
N GLU A 163 2.31 -17.85 -0.73
CA GLU A 163 1.75 -19.17 -0.38
C GLU A 163 2.62 -20.35 -0.84
N ASN A 164 3.43 -20.16 -1.89
CA ASN A 164 4.30 -21.19 -2.45
C ASN A 164 5.77 -21.04 -1.99
N ILE A 165 6.05 -20.13 -1.07
CA ILE A 165 7.40 -19.98 -0.49
C ILE A 165 7.59 -21.04 0.59
N THR A 166 8.72 -21.71 0.56
CA THR A 166 9.05 -22.80 1.48
C THR A 166 10.23 -22.42 2.39
N SER A 167 10.36 -23.14 3.50
CA SER A 167 11.55 -23.04 4.39
C SER A 167 12.86 -23.29 3.63
N ARG A 168 12.83 -24.19 2.64
CA ARG A 168 13.96 -24.49 1.77
C ARG A 168 14.40 -23.30 0.91
N ASP A 169 13.46 -22.48 0.45
CA ASP A 169 13.80 -21.25 -0.32
C ASP A 169 14.59 -20.28 0.56
N PHE A 170 14.23 -20.15 1.84
CA PHE A 170 14.99 -19.36 2.80
C PHE A 170 16.39 -19.92 3.08
N GLU A 171 16.54 -21.25 3.16
CA GLU A 171 17.86 -21.85 3.31
C GLU A 171 18.78 -21.52 2.13
N PHE A 172 18.25 -21.56 0.89
CA PHE A 172 19.01 -21.19 -0.30
C PHE A 172 19.30 -19.69 -0.33
N ALA A 173 18.31 -18.85 -0.05
CA ALA A 173 18.49 -17.40 0.01
C ALA A 173 19.62 -17.04 0.98
N LYS A 174 19.59 -17.56 2.20
CA LYS A 174 20.60 -17.32 3.24
C LYS A 174 22.00 -17.73 2.82
N LYS A 175 22.15 -18.89 2.16
CA LYS A 175 23.45 -19.35 1.64
C LYS A 175 24.04 -18.40 0.58
N LEU A 176 23.20 -17.65 -0.09
CA LEU A 176 23.58 -16.67 -1.13
C LEU A 176 23.69 -15.24 -0.60
N GLY A 177 23.44 -14.99 0.71
CA GLY A 177 23.46 -13.66 1.32
C GLY A 177 22.20 -12.85 1.04
N TYR A 178 21.04 -13.53 0.93
CA TYR A 178 19.75 -12.91 0.68
C TYR A 178 18.71 -13.35 1.72
N THR A 179 17.70 -12.52 1.90
CA THR A 179 16.41 -12.89 2.50
C THR A 179 15.29 -12.79 1.48
N ILE A 180 14.07 -13.25 1.82
CA ILE A 180 12.89 -13.18 0.96
C ILE A 180 11.91 -12.19 1.55
N LYS A 181 11.46 -11.22 0.75
CA LYS A 181 10.44 -10.24 1.11
C LYS A 181 9.37 -10.17 0.01
N LEU A 182 8.12 -9.93 0.38
CA LEU A 182 7.08 -9.57 -0.59
C LEU A 182 7.23 -8.09 -0.91
N LEU A 183 7.68 -7.77 -2.11
CA LEU A 183 7.91 -6.40 -2.53
C LEU A 183 6.85 -5.94 -3.53
N VAL A 184 6.37 -4.71 -3.31
CA VAL A 184 5.82 -3.86 -4.35
C VAL A 184 6.99 -3.21 -5.07
N VAL A 185 6.98 -3.24 -6.39
CA VAL A 185 7.92 -2.54 -7.26
C VAL A 185 7.12 -1.72 -8.26
N ILE A 186 7.28 -0.42 -8.19
CA ILE A 186 6.75 0.54 -9.14
C ILE A 186 7.95 1.27 -9.72
N ARG A 187 8.19 1.17 -11.03
CA ARG A 187 9.36 1.78 -11.67
C ARG A 187 8.98 2.39 -13.00
N TYR A 188 9.44 3.60 -13.20
CA TYR A 188 9.35 4.27 -14.48
C TYR A 188 10.61 3.96 -15.34
N HIS A 189 10.38 3.56 -16.59
CA HIS A 189 11.44 3.28 -17.56
C HIS A 189 11.40 4.33 -18.66
N GLU A 190 12.25 5.33 -18.56
CA GLU A 190 12.31 6.41 -19.54
C GLU A 190 12.59 5.89 -20.96
N GLY A 191 11.82 6.40 -21.94
CA GLY A 191 11.99 6.06 -23.36
C GLY A 191 11.36 4.75 -23.82
N GLN A 192 10.55 4.09 -23.01
CA GLN A 192 9.79 2.89 -23.38
C GLN A 192 8.30 3.21 -23.59
N GLU A 193 7.63 2.49 -24.48
CA GLU A 193 6.21 2.70 -24.84
C GLU A 193 5.28 2.33 -23.64
N ASP A 194 5.62 1.27 -22.89
CA ASP A 194 4.99 0.89 -21.62
C ASP A 194 5.93 1.24 -20.45
N ALA A 195 6.08 2.53 -20.21
CA ALA A 195 7.10 3.09 -19.33
C ALA A 195 6.96 2.71 -17.84
N LEU A 196 5.79 2.23 -17.40
CA LEU A 196 5.54 1.97 -15.99
C LEU A 196 5.45 0.47 -15.67
N GLU A 197 6.44 -0.04 -14.95
CA GLU A 197 6.44 -1.37 -14.34
C GLU A 197 5.70 -1.34 -13.01
N LEU A 198 4.73 -2.22 -12.83
CA LEU A 198 4.02 -2.42 -11.57
C LEU A 198 3.90 -3.91 -11.25
N ARG A 199 4.51 -4.34 -10.17
CA ARG A 199 4.46 -5.74 -9.74
C ARG A 199 4.48 -5.90 -8.22
N VAL A 200 3.88 -7.00 -7.76
CA VAL A 200 3.92 -7.48 -6.38
C VAL A 200 4.35 -8.93 -6.40
N GLN A 201 5.49 -9.23 -5.81
CA GLN A 201 6.00 -10.60 -5.78
C GLN A 201 7.03 -10.82 -4.66
N PRO A 202 7.24 -12.07 -4.23
CA PRO A 202 8.40 -12.42 -3.44
C PRO A 202 9.69 -12.14 -4.21
N CYS A 203 10.62 -11.46 -3.54
CA CYS A 203 11.91 -11.09 -4.10
C CYS A 203 13.04 -11.53 -3.17
N PHE A 204 14.16 -11.93 -3.75
CA PHE A 204 15.43 -12.02 -3.02
C PHE A 204 15.93 -10.59 -2.76
N VAL A 205 16.12 -10.26 -1.49
CA VAL A 205 16.65 -8.97 -1.04
C VAL A 205 18.00 -9.24 -0.38
N HIS A 206 19.04 -8.57 -0.86
CA HIS A 206 20.39 -8.77 -0.33
C HIS A 206 20.48 -8.33 1.13
N ASP A 207 21.19 -9.06 1.98
CA ASP A 207 21.22 -8.84 3.44
C ASP A 207 21.73 -7.45 3.84
N TRP A 208 22.56 -6.80 3.01
CA TRP A 208 22.98 -5.40 3.24
C TRP A 208 21.93 -4.35 2.84
N HIS A 209 20.88 -4.73 2.08
CA HIS A 209 19.85 -3.78 1.67
C HIS A 209 18.94 -3.47 2.85
N ILE A 210 18.58 -2.18 3.02
CA ILE A 210 17.81 -1.73 4.18
C ILE A 210 16.46 -2.45 4.34
N LEU A 211 15.79 -2.79 3.24
CA LEU A 211 14.52 -3.54 3.26
C LEU A 211 14.70 -4.98 3.79
N ALA A 212 15.89 -5.56 3.77
CA ALA A 212 16.14 -6.88 4.33
C ALA A 212 15.93 -6.91 5.85
N SER A 213 16.24 -5.81 6.54
CA SER A 213 16.10 -5.67 7.99
C SER A 213 14.68 -5.34 8.46
N VAL A 214 13.73 -5.11 7.55
CA VAL A 214 12.33 -4.80 7.89
C VAL A 214 11.59 -6.09 8.21
N ASN A 215 11.47 -6.42 9.49
CA ASN A 215 10.89 -7.68 9.97
C ASN A 215 9.57 -7.48 10.72
N GLY A 216 8.89 -8.60 11.02
CA GLY A 216 7.62 -8.62 11.72
C GLY A 216 6.51 -7.91 10.93
N VAL A 217 5.65 -7.18 11.63
CA VAL A 217 4.49 -6.49 11.05
C VAL A 217 4.79 -5.09 10.49
N PHE A 218 6.06 -4.71 10.46
CA PHE A 218 6.45 -3.40 9.99
C PHE A 218 6.46 -3.32 8.46
N ASN A 219 6.13 -2.12 7.98
CA ASN A 219 6.20 -1.76 6.57
C ASN A 219 7.36 -0.80 6.35
N ALA A 220 7.87 -0.79 5.13
CA ALA A 220 8.83 0.21 4.67
C ALA A 220 8.61 0.50 3.19
N ILE A 221 8.70 1.76 2.82
CA ILE A 221 8.50 2.24 1.44
C ILE A 221 9.70 3.11 1.10
N SER A 222 10.50 2.68 0.14
CA SER A 222 11.57 3.47 -0.45
C SER A 222 11.05 4.18 -1.68
N VAL A 223 11.23 5.49 -1.72
CA VAL A 223 10.89 6.35 -2.87
C VAL A 223 12.18 6.95 -3.41
N ASN A 224 12.47 6.73 -4.68
CA ASN A 224 13.62 7.30 -5.36
C ASN A 224 13.17 8.44 -6.27
N GLY A 225 13.53 9.67 -5.92
CA GLY A 225 13.33 10.87 -6.71
C GLY A 225 14.62 11.29 -7.42
N ASP A 226 14.48 11.99 -8.54
CA ASP A 226 15.61 12.46 -9.37
C ASP A 226 16.46 13.51 -8.63
N ILE A 227 15.88 14.34 -7.80
CA ILE A 227 16.56 15.44 -7.07
C ILE A 227 16.97 14.99 -5.66
N VAL A 228 16.01 14.42 -4.89
CA VAL A 228 16.25 14.09 -3.48
C VAL A 228 17.01 12.76 -3.31
N GLY A 229 17.03 11.92 -4.34
CA GLY A 229 17.55 10.56 -4.26
C GLY A 229 16.61 9.60 -3.53
N GLU A 230 17.16 8.63 -2.82
CA GLU A 230 16.40 7.62 -2.11
C GLU A 230 15.96 8.11 -0.73
N THR A 231 14.67 8.03 -0.46
CA THR A 231 14.05 8.31 0.83
C THR A 231 13.34 7.06 1.33
N LEU A 232 13.50 6.71 2.61
CA LEU A 232 12.86 5.55 3.22
C LEU A 232 11.86 5.98 4.28
N PHE A 233 10.64 5.47 4.17
CA PHE A 233 9.58 5.59 5.14
C PHE A 233 9.38 4.25 5.84
N TYR A 234 9.43 4.22 7.17
CA TYR A 234 9.33 3.01 7.96
C TYR A 234 8.37 3.18 9.12
N GLY A 235 7.51 2.19 9.36
CA GLY A 235 6.55 2.26 10.46
C GLY A 235 5.54 1.12 10.47
N ARG A 236 4.48 1.28 11.25
CA ARG A 236 3.35 0.35 11.27
C ARG A 236 2.43 0.62 10.09
N GLY A 237 2.33 -0.34 9.19
CA GLY A 237 1.52 -0.26 7.96
C GLY A 237 0.03 -0.54 8.15
N ALA A 238 -0.39 -0.98 9.34
CA ALA A 238 -1.77 -1.29 9.67
C ALA A 238 -2.00 -1.23 11.18
N GLY A 239 -3.26 -1.27 11.59
CA GLY A 239 -3.70 -1.32 12.98
C GLY A 239 -4.58 -0.14 13.37
N LYS A 240 -5.40 -0.32 14.42
CA LYS A 240 -6.40 0.66 14.87
C LYS A 240 -5.81 2.07 15.09
N ASN A 241 -4.74 2.16 15.86
CA ASN A 241 -4.15 3.46 16.20
C ASN A 241 -3.42 4.12 15.01
N PRO A 242 -2.58 3.42 14.21
CA PRO A 242 -1.99 3.97 13.01
C PRO A 242 -3.02 4.49 12.00
N THR A 243 -4.06 3.70 11.72
CA THR A 243 -5.15 4.11 10.81
C THR A 243 -5.93 5.31 11.34
N ALA A 244 -6.28 5.31 12.63
CA ALA A 244 -6.96 6.46 13.24
C ALA A 244 -6.10 7.72 13.19
N SER A 245 -4.79 7.61 13.42
CA SER A 245 -3.86 8.73 13.32
C SER A 245 -3.84 9.32 11.91
N ALA A 246 -3.82 8.49 10.86
CA ALA A 246 -3.86 8.95 9.48
C ALA A 246 -5.19 9.66 9.14
N VAL A 247 -6.33 9.07 9.55
CA VAL A 247 -7.66 9.69 9.35
C VAL A 247 -7.75 11.06 10.05
N ILE A 248 -7.29 11.16 11.30
CA ILE A 248 -7.31 12.44 12.04
C ILE A 248 -6.35 13.47 11.43
N SER A 249 -5.23 13.02 10.86
CA SER A 249 -4.29 13.91 10.16
C SER A 249 -4.86 14.50 8.87
N ASP A 250 -5.82 13.82 8.26
CA ASP A 250 -6.50 14.26 7.04
C ASP A 250 -7.67 15.23 7.32
N ILE A 251 -8.15 15.32 8.57
CA ILE A 251 -9.20 16.24 9.02
C ILE A 251 -8.59 17.61 9.40
#